data_5dbc39b2572092dadfc0ddc40631ab12
#
_entry.id   5dbc39b2572092dadfc0ddc40631ab12
#
_cell.length_a   1.000
_cell.length_b   1.000
_cell.length_c   1.000
_cell.angle_alpha   90.00
_cell.angle_beta   90.00
_cell.angle_gamma   90.00
#
_symmetry.space_group_name_H-M   'P 1'
#
loop_
_entity.id
_entity.type
_entity.pdbx_description
1 polymer ?
#
loop_
_entity_poly.entity_id
_entity_poly.type
_entity_poly.pdbx_seq_one_letter_code
_entity_poly.pdbx_strand_id
1 'polypeptide(L)'
;TSYIYIADLSTDSIKQISVGNEDLFPFRINWELDSTIIYTADGKIKKRIIGGNGISSVPFKATFTLNRTTYKKKQYDFDSQREKPVLGIVGPMVSPDGKKVAFSALGHIYIQEINGKLTQITNGPYVDLYPDWSPDGKMLAYISDRGGKMEIWIQDVKTGESLRLTNQVSEEVTMPSWSPDGKQIAFTTTYYMKRWGHIGKLKVTDVATGNVKSVTTKNLFVPSKASWSSDGKTIALMDL
;
A
#
# COMPACT_ATOMS: atom_id res chain seq x y z
N THR A 1 -17.42 -5.42 -10.90
CA THR A 1 -17.90 -4.43 -9.90
C THR A 1 -17.04 -4.57 -8.66
N SER A 2 -16.43 -3.49 -8.24
CA SER A 2 -15.57 -3.43 -7.04
C SER A 2 -16.42 -3.15 -5.80
N TYR A 3 -15.94 -3.60 -4.63
CA TYR A 3 -16.65 -3.41 -3.37
C TYR A 3 -15.69 -2.95 -2.26
N ILE A 4 -16.21 -2.19 -1.29
CA ILE A 4 -15.51 -1.79 -0.08
C ILE A 4 -15.95 -2.69 1.07
N TYR A 5 -14.99 -3.28 1.77
CA TYR A 5 -15.20 -4.10 2.95
C TYR A 5 -14.53 -3.48 4.16
N ILE A 6 -15.16 -3.63 5.31
CA ILE A 6 -14.60 -3.30 6.63
C ILE A 6 -14.44 -4.59 7.41
N ALA A 7 -13.24 -4.84 7.90
CA ALA A 7 -12.93 -5.92 8.83
C ALA A 7 -12.78 -5.34 10.24
N ASP A 8 -13.61 -5.81 11.16
CA ASP A 8 -13.53 -5.47 12.58
C ASP A 8 -12.70 -6.55 13.29
N LEU A 9 -11.55 -6.16 13.80
CA LEU A 9 -10.60 -7.08 14.43
C LEU A 9 -11.00 -7.49 15.85
N SER A 10 -11.89 -6.74 16.47
CA SER A 10 -12.39 -7.05 17.82
C SER A 10 -13.46 -8.12 17.80
N THR A 11 -14.26 -8.17 16.73
CA THR A 11 -15.38 -9.11 16.55
C THR A 11 -15.11 -10.20 15.52
N ASP A 12 -13.95 -10.16 14.86
CA ASP A 12 -13.59 -11.05 13.74
C ASP A 12 -14.63 -11.03 12.61
N SER A 13 -15.31 -9.88 12.40
CA SER A 13 -16.36 -9.73 11.40
C SER A 13 -15.93 -8.92 10.19
N ILE A 14 -16.47 -9.29 9.02
CA ILE A 14 -16.23 -8.56 7.78
C ILE A 14 -17.58 -8.15 7.21
N LYS A 15 -17.72 -6.86 6.89
CA LYS A 15 -18.95 -6.30 6.34
C LYS A 15 -18.65 -5.54 5.06
N GLN A 16 -19.42 -5.83 4.00
CA GLN A 16 -19.46 -5.00 2.80
C GLN A 16 -20.25 -3.72 3.12
N ILE A 17 -19.67 -2.56 2.80
CA ILE A 17 -20.28 -1.26 3.06
C ILE A 17 -20.63 -0.49 1.78
N SER A 18 -20.02 -0.84 0.63
CA SER A 18 -20.42 -0.24 -0.64
C SER A 18 -21.68 -0.91 -1.20
N VAL A 19 -22.54 -0.13 -1.84
CA VAL A 19 -23.69 -0.60 -2.62
C VAL A 19 -23.29 -0.66 -4.09
N GLY A 20 -23.76 -1.68 -4.81
CA GLY A 20 -23.30 -2.09 -6.13
C GLY A 20 -23.43 -1.11 -7.30
N ASN A 21 -23.80 0.16 -7.06
CA ASN A 21 -23.99 1.19 -8.07
C ASN A 21 -22.83 2.22 -8.12
N GLU A 22 -21.76 2.01 -7.36
CA GLU A 22 -20.60 2.90 -7.38
C GLU A 22 -19.50 2.29 -8.27
N ASP A 23 -18.97 3.08 -9.19
CA ASP A 23 -17.78 2.73 -9.98
C ASP A 23 -16.52 3.02 -9.14
N LEU A 24 -16.12 2.06 -8.33
CA LEU A 24 -15.01 2.17 -7.39
C LEU A 24 -13.67 1.98 -8.10
N PHE A 25 -12.72 2.87 -7.83
CA PHE A 25 -11.33 2.73 -8.27
C PHE A 25 -10.48 2.05 -7.19
N PRO A 26 -9.60 1.11 -7.54
CA PRO A 26 -8.83 0.31 -6.58
C PRO A 26 -7.65 1.08 -5.98
N PHE A 27 -7.88 2.31 -5.53
CA PHE A 27 -6.90 3.08 -4.79
C PHE A 27 -7.03 2.83 -3.28
N ARG A 28 -5.96 3.14 -2.54
CA ARG A 28 -5.97 3.03 -1.08
C ARG A 28 -7.10 3.87 -0.49
N ILE A 29 -7.91 3.25 0.38
CA ILE A 29 -8.88 3.94 1.21
C ILE A 29 -8.13 4.63 2.36
N ASN A 30 -8.53 5.82 2.72
CA ASN A 30 -7.96 6.55 3.84
C ASN A 30 -9.03 6.82 4.90
N TRP A 31 -8.66 6.69 6.16
CA TRP A 31 -9.49 7.13 7.27
C TRP A 31 -9.31 8.63 7.50
N GLU A 32 -10.41 9.36 7.65
CA GLU A 32 -10.40 10.76 8.08
C GLU A 32 -10.61 10.85 9.59
N LEU A 33 -11.54 10.03 10.11
CA LEU A 33 -11.88 9.83 11.51
C LEU A 33 -12.17 8.35 11.72
N ASP A 34 -12.31 7.90 12.98
CA ASP A 34 -12.59 6.49 13.33
C ASP A 34 -13.83 5.89 12.67
N SER A 35 -14.74 6.71 12.22
CA SER A 35 -15.98 6.29 11.56
C SER A 35 -16.14 6.82 10.13
N THR A 36 -15.16 7.50 9.57
CA THR A 36 -15.29 8.12 8.23
C THR A 36 -14.13 7.74 7.34
N ILE A 37 -14.45 7.17 6.19
CA ILE A 37 -13.46 6.84 5.16
C ILE A 37 -13.55 7.79 3.96
N ILE A 38 -12.39 8.02 3.33
CA ILE A 38 -12.25 8.73 2.05
C ILE A 38 -11.81 7.72 1.00
N TYR A 39 -12.49 7.69 -0.13
CA TYR A 39 -12.23 6.78 -1.25
C TYR A 39 -12.58 7.45 -2.58
N THR A 40 -12.21 6.81 -3.69
CA THR A 40 -12.51 7.29 -5.05
C THR A 40 -13.56 6.42 -5.71
N ALA A 41 -14.62 7.03 -6.19
CA ALA A 41 -15.66 6.37 -6.96
C ALA A 41 -16.34 7.38 -7.92
N ASP A 42 -16.85 6.89 -9.06
CA ASP A 42 -17.57 7.69 -10.06
C ASP A 42 -16.80 8.94 -10.52
N GLY A 43 -15.47 8.83 -10.61
CA GLY A 43 -14.59 9.96 -10.96
C GLY A 43 -14.51 11.05 -9.90
N LYS A 44 -14.92 10.80 -8.65
CA LYS A 44 -14.96 11.76 -7.53
C LYS A 44 -14.23 11.21 -6.32
N ILE A 45 -13.78 12.11 -5.45
CA ILE A 45 -13.38 11.78 -4.09
C ILE A 45 -14.64 11.79 -3.22
N LYS A 46 -14.92 10.70 -2.54
CA LYS A 46 -16.10 10.55 -1.69
C LYS A 46 -15.71 10.32 -0.23
N LYS A 47 -16.58 10.76 0.67
CA LYS A 47 -16.55 10.45 2.10
C LYS A 47 -17.76 9.58 2.44
N ARG A 48 -17.55 8.56 3.27
CA ARG A 48 -18.61 7.68 3.77
C ARG A 48 -18.46 7.49 5.26
N ILE A 49 -19.56 7.66 5.99
CA ILE A 49 -19.63 7.37 7.43
C ILE A 49 -19.94 5.88 7.60
N ILE A 50 -19.09 5.16 8.35
CA ILE A 50 -19.29 3.74 8.65
C ILE A 50 -20.42 3.61 9.68
N GLY A 51 -21.37 2.72 9.39
CA GLY A 51 -22.55 2.53 10.23
C GLY A 51 -23.67 3.56 10.00
N GLY A 52 -23.47 4.54 9.12
CA GLY A 52 -24.46 5.53 8.72
C GLY A 52 -24.80 5.48 7.24
N ASN A 53 -25.79 6.27 6.82
CA ASN A 53 -26.20 6.39 5.41
C ASN A 53 -25.57 7.59 4.68
N GLY A 54 -24.65 8.29 5.35
CA GLY A 54 -24.05 9.51 4.82
C GLY A 54 -22.94 9.25 3.80
N ILE A 55 -23.19 9.60 2.53
CA ILE A 55 -22.15 9.68 1.49
C ILE A 55 -22.14 11.12 0.99
N SER A 56 -20.95 11.72 0.96
CA SER A 56 -20.74 13.06 0.41
C SER A 56 -19.55 13.06 -0.55
N SER A 57 -19.53 14.03 -1.47
CA SER A 57 -18.40 14.24 -2.37
C SER A 57 -17.52 15.37 -1.85
N VAL A 58 -16.21 15.18 -1.91
CA VAL A 58 -15.24 16.24 -1.64
C VAL A 58 -15.08 17.04 -2.93
N PRO A 59 -15.50 18.33 -2.97
CA PRO A 59 -15.33 19.14 -4.16
C PRO A 59 -13.85 19.43 -4.38
N PHE A 60 -13.37 19.22 -5.59
CA PHE A 60 -12.05 19.67 -6.01
C PHE A 60 -12.10 20.18 -7.45
N LYS A 61 -11.21 21.07 -7.78
CA LYS A 61 -11.02 21.60 -9.13
C LYS A 61 -9.55 21.44 -9.50
N ALA A 62 -9.28 20.77 -10.61
CA ALA A 62 -7.96 20.69 -11.19
C ALA A 62 -7.98 21.33 -12.58
N THR A 63 -6.99 22.17 -12.87
CA THR A 63 -6.79 22.77 -14.19
C THR A 63 -5.50 22.20 -14.78
N PHE A 64 -5.62 21.59 -15.94
CA PHE A 64 -4.47 21.06 -16.69
C PHE A 64 -4.27 21.87 -17.95
N THR A 65 -3.05 22.29 -18.20
CA THR A 65 -2.66 22.86 -19.48
C THR A 65 -2.01 21.74 -20.30
N LEU A 66 -2.71 21.30 -21.35
CA LEU A 66 -2.21 20.32 -22.29
C LEU A 66 -1.59 21.02 -23.50
N ASN A 67 -0.28 21.10 -23.52
CA ASN A 67 0.46 21.47 -24.73
C ASN A 67 0.59 20.24 -25.62
N ARG A 68 -0.25 20.13 -26.64
CA ARG A 68 -0.09 19.09 -27.67
C ARG A 68 1.08 19.48 -28.56
N THR A 69 2.22 18.85 -28.33
CA THR A 69 3.33 18.91 -29.27
C THR A 69 3.01 18.09 -30.50
N THR A 70 3.46 18.55 -31.69
CA THR A 70 3.38 17.77 -32.94
C THR A 70 4.04 16.41 -32.70
N TYR A 71 3.35 15.33 -33.12
CA TYR A 71 3.88 13.98 -32.99
C TYR A 71 5.23 13.89 -33.69
N LYS A 72 6.28 13.62 -32.94
CA LYS A 72 7.58 13.23 -33.47
C LYS A 72 7.78 11.76 -33.14
N LYS A 73 8.16 10.96 -34.14
CA LYS A 73 8.50 9.55 -33.95
C LYS A 73 9.56 9.46 -32.86
N LYS A 74 9.24 8.74 -31.78
CA LYS A 74 10.14 8.58 -30.66
C LYS A 74 11.38 7.81 -31.12
N GLN A 75 12.53 8.44 -31.07
CA GLN A 75 13.82 7.76 -31.22
C GLN A 75 14.22 7.23 -29.85
N TYR A 76 14.42 5.93 -29.76
CA TYR A 76 14.90 5.30 -28.54
C TYR A 76 16.42 5.27 -28.58
N ASP A 77 17.04 5.84 -27.58
CA ASP A 77 18.46 5.81 -27.37
C ASP A 77 18.77 4.64 -26.43
N PHE A 78 19.14 3.49 -27.02
CA PHE A 78 19.46 2.27 -26.26
C PHE A 78 20.95 2.20 -25.89
N ASP A 79 21.79 2.94 -26.58
CA ASP A 79 23.26 2.78 -26.51
C ASP A 79 23.95 3.89 -25.70
N SER A 80 23.26 5.00 -25.44
CA SER A 80 23.88 6.08 -24.68
C SER A 80 23.95 5.76 -23.18
N GLN A 81 25.10 6.09 -22.59
CA GLN A 81 25.31 6.00 -21.15
C GLN A 81 24.86 7.27 -20.39
N ARG A 82 24.07 8.12 -21.04
CA ARG A 82 23.53 9.32 -20.37
C ARG A 82 22.58 8.92 -19.26
N GLU A 83 22.65 9.66 -18.17
CA GLU A 83 21.68 9.52 -17.08
C GLU A 83 20.25 9.71 -17.65
N LYS A 84 19.38 8.77 -17.33
CA LYS A 84 17.98 8.79 -17.73
C LYS A 84 17.10 8.87 -16.49
N PRO A 85 15.99 9.63 -16.52
CA PRO A 85 15.08 9.67 -15.37
C PRO A 85 14.51 8.29 -15.12
N VAL A 86 14.38 7.92 -13.86
CA VAL A 86 13.73 6.68 -13.42
C VAL A 86 12.23 6.80 -13.69
N LEU A 87 11.66 5.85 -14.46
CA LEU A 87 10.26 5.81 -14.85
C LEU A 87 9.49 4.76 -14.06
N GLY A 88 9.80 4.28 -13.00
CA GLY A 88 9.11 3.21 -12.27
C GLY A 88 9.18 3.44 -10.77
N ILE A 89 8.51 4.50 -10.29
CA ILE A 89 8.34 4.73 -8.86
C ILE A 89 7.06 4.05 -8.39
N VAL A 90 7.17 3.18 -7.38
CA VAL A 90 6.05 2.37 -6.86
C VAL A 90 5.90 2.59 -5.37
N GLY A 91 4.64 2.67 -4.90
CA GLY A 91 4.25 2.70 -3.50
C GLY A 91 4.82 3.87 -2.71
N PRO A 92 4.72 5.13 -3.16
CA PRO A 92 5.22 6.26 -2.39
C PRO A 92 4.43 6.43 -1.07
N MET A 93 5.15 6.54 0.04
CA MET A 93 4.59 6.69 1.38
C MET A 93 5.27 7.83 2.13
N VAL A 94 4.46 8.78 2.58
CA VAL A 94 4.93 9.93 3.36
C VAL A 94 5.21 9.49 4.79
N SER A 95 6.32 9.95 5.36
CA SER A 95 6.65 9.72 6.78
C SER A 95 5.62 10.36 7.72
N PRO A 96 5.43 9.86 8.95
CA PRO A 96 4.47 10.42 9.89
C PRO A 96 4.65 11.89 10.21
N ASP A 97 5.88 12.40 10.16
CA ASP A 97 6.22 13.81 10.37
C ASP A 97 6.05 14.69 9.11
N GLY A 98 5.66 14.08 7.98
CA GLY A 98 5.44 14.77 6.71
C GLY A 98 6.70 15.27 6.00
N LYS A 99 7.92 14.90 6.46
CA LYS A 99 9.17 15.47 5.95
C LYS A 99 9.89 14.59 4.93
N LYS A 100 9.52 13.32 4.82
CA LYS A 100 10.16 12.33 3.96
C LYS A 100 9.15 11.54 3.16
N VAL A 101 9.57 11.03 2.02
CA VAL A 101 8.79 10.08 1.21
C VAL A 101 9.64 8.84 0.98
N ALA A 102 9.17 7.69 1.41
CA ALA A 102 9.73 6.39 1.05
C ALA A 102 9.06 5.85 -0.21
N PHE A 103 9.79 5.24 -1.11
CA PHE A 103 9.26 4.65 -2.34
C PHE A 103 10.19 3.55 -2.86
N SER A 104 9.67 2.73 -3.75
CA SER A 104 10.45 1.71 -4.46
C SER A 104 10.79 2.21 -5.86
N ALA A 105 12.03 2.04 -6.26
CA ALA A 105 12.51 2.30 -7.62
C ALA A 105 13.68 1.37 -7.93
N LEU A 106 13.79 0.91 -9.17
CA LEU A 106 14.91 0.05 -9.64
C LEU A 106 15.13 -1.19 -8.76
N GLY A 107 14.07 -1.73 -8.17
CA GLY A 107 14.14 -2.89 -7.28
C GLY A 107 14.57 -2.59 -5.84
N HIS A 108 14.74 -1.33 -5.45
CA HIS A 108 15.20 -0.95 -4.12
C HIS A 108 14.29 0.08 -3.47
N ILE A 109 14.40 0.22 -2.14
CA ILE A 109 13.72 1.26 -1.36
C ILE A 109 14.61 2.49 -1.26
N TYR A 110 14.00 3.64 -1.48
CA TYR A 110 14.60 4.96 -1.37
C TYR A 110 13.79 5.83 -0.41
N ILE A 111 14.46 6.76 0.24
CA ILE A 111 13.85 7.86 0.99
C ILE A 111 14.28 9.17 0.36
N GLN A 112 13.33 10.01 -0.01
CA GLN A 112 13.51 11.38 -0.43
C GLN A 112 13.08 12.31 0.70
N GLU A 113 13.96 13.13 1.20
CA GLU A 113 13.60 14.25 2.08
C GLU A 113 12.94 15.35 1.25
N ILE A 114 11.85 15.96 1.74
CA ILE A 114 11.20 17.06 1.05
C ILE A 114 12.19 18.23 0.96
N ASN A 115 12.51 18.64 -0.27
CA ASN A 115 13.53 19.64 -0.59
C ASN A 115 14.95 19.27 -0.11
N GLY A 116 15.26 17.99 0.10
CA GLY A 116 16.50 17.51 0.64
C GLY A 116 17.10 16.33 -0.11
N LYS A 117 17.82 15.49 0.61
CA LYS A 117 18.63 14.40 0.10
C LYS A 117 17.77 13.19 -0.32
N LEU A 118 18.13 12.55 -1.43
CA LEU A 118 17.72 11.20 -1.78
C LEU A 118 18.72 10.20 -1.16
N THR A 119 18.19 9.20 -0.46
CA THR A 119 18.99 8.13 0.16
C THR A 119 18.45 6.78 -0.26
N GLN A 120 19.31 5.90 -0.78
CA GLN A 120 18.99 4.51 -1.02
C GLN A 120 19.05 3.76 0.32
N ILE A 121 18.00 3.02 0.66
CA ILE A 121 17.84 2.32 1.94
C ILE A 121 18.20 0.85 1.82
N THR A 122 17.79 0.21 0.73
CA THR A 122 18.11 -1.19 0.48
C THR A 122 19.02 -1.35 -0.72
N ASN A 123 19.80 -2.42 -0.74
CA ASN A 123 20.75 -2.73 -1.81
C ASN A 123 20.86 -4.26 -2.00
N GLY A 124 21.65 -4.68 -3.01
CA GLY A 124 21.89 -6.08 -3.31
C GLY A 124 21.08 -6.59 -4.51
N PRO A 125 21.15 -7.87 -4.83
CA PRO A 125 20.51 -8.46 -6.01
C PRO A 125 19.05 -8.83 -5.79
N TYR A 126 18.38 -8.20 -4.84
CA TYR A 126 17.01 -8.50 -4.40
C TYR A 126 16.04 -7.45 -4.90
N VAL A 127 14.76 -7.81 -4.93
CA VAL A 127 13.66 -6.90 -5.26
C VAL A 127 12.95 -6.50 -3.97
N ASP A 128 13.02 -5.21 -3.64
CA ASP A 128 12.40 -4.60 -2.45
C ASP A 128 11.30 -3.63 -2.88
N LEU A 129 10.05 -3.86 -2.44
CA LEU A 129 8.88 -3.11 -2.90
C LEU A 129 7.96 -2.71 -1.75
N TYR A 130 7.08 -1.73 -2.01
CA TYR A 130 5.97 -1.30 -1.17
C TYR A 130 6.37 -0.90 0.25
N PRO A 131 7.21 0.12 0.43
CA PRO A 131 7.56 0.58 1.76
C PRO A 131 6.36 1.16 2.51
N ASP A 132 6.37 1.01 3.83
CA ASP A 132 5.43 1.65 4.74
C ASP A 132 6.14 2.06 6.03
N TRP A 133 5.83 3.26 6.55
CA TRP A 133 6.45 3.79 7.75
C TRP A 133 5.80 3.26 9.02
N SER A 134 6.62 2.93 10.02
CA SER A 134 6.09 2.79 11.38
C SER A 134 5.52 4.12 11.88
N PRO A 135 4.53 4.11 12.80
CA PRO A 135 3.90 5.34 13.30
C PRO A 135 4.87 6.34 13.94
N ASP A 136 5.97 5.86 14.50
CA ASP A 136 7.02 6.69 15.10
C ASP A 136 8.08 7.16 14.07
N GLY A 137 7.97 6.73 12.81
CA GLY A 137 8.88 7.10 11.72
C GLY A 137 10.28 6.51 11.80
N LYS A 138 10.53 5.53 12.68
CA LYS A 138 11.87 4.94 12.86
C LYS A 138 12.11 3.73 11.99
N MET A 139 11.07 2.97 11.68
CA MET A 139 11.15 1.73 10.92
C MET A 139 10.45 1.87 9.57
N LEU A 140 10.91 1.10 8.58
CA LEU A 140 10.21 0.81 7.35
C LEU A 140 9.86 -0.66 7.30
N ALA A 141 8.60 -0.98 6.99
CA ALA A 141 8.21 -2.31 6.52
C ALA A 141 8.18 -2.30 4.99
N TYR A 142 8.64 -3.35 4.36
CA TYR A 142 8.61 -3.53 2.91
C TYR A 142 8.60 -5.02 2.58
N ILE A 143 8.30 -5.39 1.35
CA ILE A 143 8.45 -6.77 0.90
C ILE A 143 9.78 -6.95 0.18
N SER A 144 10.39 -8.12 0.37
CA SER A 144 11.66 -8.48 -0.26
C SER A 144 11.71 -9.97 -0.56
N ASP A 145 12.33 -10.32 -1.69
CA ASP A 145 12.57 -11.70 -2.12
C ASP A 145 13.90 -12.26 -1.61
N ARG A 146 14.65 -11.54 -0.78
CA ARG A 146 15.98 -11.96 -0.25
C ARG A 146 15.92 -13.24 0.59
N GLY A 147 14.74 -13.64 1.04
CA GLY A 147 14.49 -14.93 1.71
C GLY A 147 14.11 -16.06 0.76
N GLY A 148 14.19 -15.87 -0.57
CA GLY A 148 13.81 -16.81 -1.61
C GLY A 148 12.41 -16.62 -2.17
N LYS A 149 11.58 -15.79 -1.53
CA LYS A 149 10.26 -15.34 -1.99
C LYS A 149 9.87 -14.03 -1.31
N MET A 150 8.82 -13.39 -1.80
CA MET A 150 8.33 -12.13 -1.22
C MET A 150 7.81 -12.32 0.21
N GLU A 151 8.51 -11.72 1.16
CA GLU A 151 8.21 -11.73 2.59
C GLU A 151 8.29 -10.30 3.15
N ILE A 152 7.65 -10.06 4.31
CA ILE A 152 7.78 -8.77 4.99
C ILE A 152 9.11 -8.71 5.73
N TRP A 153 9.82 -7.64 5.46
CA TRP A 153 11.01 -7.22 6.18
C TRP A 153 10.75 -5.89 6.87
N ILE A 154 11.34 -5.71 8.03
CA ILE A 154 11.35 -4.43 8.74
C ILE A 154 12.80 -3.98 8.87
N GLN A 155 13.03 -2.67 8.72
CA GLN A 155 14.37 -2.08 8.78
C GLN A 155 14.35 -0.80 9.59
N ASP A 156 15.30 -0.66 10.53
CA ASP A 156 15.57 0.60 11.21
C ASP A 156 16.21 1.58 10.22
N VAL A 157 15.58 2.74 10.04
CA VAL A 157 16.02 3.74 9.04
C VAL A 157 17.36 4.39 9.42
N LYS A 158 17.67 4.45 10.71
CA LYS A 158 18.89 5.09 11.22
C LYS A 158 20.07 4.13 11.23
N THR A 159 19.89 2.90 11.71
CA THR A 159 20.98 1.92 11.84
C THR A 159 21.15 1.09 10.57
N GLY A 160 20.12 0.94 9.76
CA GLY A 160 20.10 0.06 8.59
C GLY A 160 19.91 -1.43 8.94
N GLU A 161 19.78 -1.76 10.22
CA GLU A 161 19.51 -3.14 10.65
C GLU A 161 18.15 -3.60 10.15
N SER A 162 18.10 -4.79 9.54
CA SER A 162 16.88 -5.34 8.97
C SER A 162 16.61 -6.75 9.48
N LEU A 163 15.32 -7.06 9.66
CA LEU A 163 14.83 -8.36 10.14
C LEU A 163 13.70 -8.86 9.24
N ARG A 164 13.74 -10.14 8.88
CA ARG A 164 12.59 -10.80 8.23
C ARG A 164 11.49 -11.06 9.26
N LEU A 165 10.34 -10.47 9.06
CA LEU A 165 9.21 -10.57 9.99
C LEU A 165 8.30 -11.77 9.69
N THR A 166 8.08 -12.11 8.41
CA THR A 166 7.22 -13.23 8.04
C THR A 166 8.01 -14.38 7.43
N ASN A 167 7.49 -15.58 7.55
CA ASN A 167 8.04 -16.79 6.92
C ASN A 167 6.88 -17.67 6.44
N GLN A 168 6.09 -17.16 5.49
CA GLN A 168 4.96 -17.89 4.93
C GLN A 168 5.43 -18.86 3.86
N VAL A 169 4.96 -20.10 3.91
CA VAL A 169 5.47 -21.18 3.06
C VAL A 169 4.74 -21.26 1.72
N SER A 170 3.47 -20.86 1.65
CA SER A 170 2.62 -21.16 0.48
C SER A 170 2.19 -19.94 -0.33
N GLU A 171 2.29 -18.74 0.21
CA GLU A 171 1.73 -17.52 -0.38
C GLU A 171 2.79 -16.44 -0.47
N GLU A 172 2.76 -15.65 -1.52
CA GLU A 172 3.55 -14.42 -1.58
C GLU A 172 2.84 -13.31 -0.80
N VAL A 173 3.62 -12.43 -0.21
CA VAL A 173 3.16 -11.33 0.63
C VAL A 173 3.28 -10.02 -0.13
N THR A 174 2.32 -9.12 0.02
CA THR A 174 2.33 -7.81 -0.64
C THR A 174 1.70 -6.73 0.23
N MET A 175 2.05 -5.47 -0.06
CA MET A 175 1.45 -4.25 0.46
C MET A 175 1.35 -4.19 1.99
N PRO A 176 2.46 -4.23 2.73
CA PRO A 176 2.43 -4.09 4.19
C PRO A 176 1.86 -2.74 4.61
N SER A 177 1.17 -2.72 5.74
CA SER A 177 0.59 -1.51 6.35
C SER A 177 0.68 -1.58 7.87
N TRP A 178 1.43 -0.67 8.49
CA TRP A 178 1.58 -0.58 9.94
C TRP A 178 0.28 -0.20 10.62
N SER A 179 -0.01 -0.83 11.76
CA SER A 179 -1.06 -0.40 12.68
C SER A 179 -0.68 0.93 13.37
N PRO A 180 -1.65 1.76 13.78
CA PRO A 180 -1.38 3.04 14.42
C PRO A 180 -0.58 2.95 15.72
N ASP A 181 -0.66 1.83 16.43
CA ASP A 181 0.09 1.59 17.67
C ASP A 181 1.49 0.98 17.44
N GLY A 182 1.83 0.68 16.18
CA GLY A 182 3.11 0.10 15.78
C GLY A 182 3.32 -1.35 16.18
N LYS A 183 2.30 -2.06 16.67
CA LYS A 183 2.43 -3.44 17.14
C LYS A 183 2.13 -4.49 16.09
N GLN A 184 1.41 -4.12 15.04
CA GLN A 184 0.97 -5.03 14.01
C GLN A 184 1.24 -4.47 12.61
N ILE A 185 1.32 -5.37 11.63
CA ILE A 185 1.37 -5.03 10.21
C ILE A 185 0.30 -5.85 9.50
N ALA A 186 -0.65 -5.16 8.86
CA ALA A 186 -1.59 -5.78 7.95
C ALA A 186 -0.94 -5.95 6.58
N PHE A 187 -1.26 -7.01 5.89
CA PHE A 187 -0.77 -7.30 4.55
C PHE A 187 -1.72 -8.20 3.79
N THR A 188 -1.60 -8.21 2.48
CA THR A 188 -2.32 -9.17 1.65
C THR A 188 -1.39 -10.26 1.17
N THR A 189 -1.91 -11.48 1.08
CA THR A 189 -1.20 -12.57 0.40
C THR A 189 -1.70 -12.69 -1.01
N THR A 190 -0.90 -13.22 -1.92
CA THR A 190 -1.31 -13.43 -3.30
C THR A 190 -0.95 -14.81 -3.78
N TYR A 191 -1.90 -15.41 -4.55
CA TYR A 191 -1.62 -16.54 -5.43
C TYR A 191 -1.71 -16.06 -6.87
N TYR A 192 -0.70 -16.33 -7.65
CA TYR A 192 -0.76 -16.08 -9.09
C TYR A 192 -1.69 -17.08 -9.77
N MET A 193 -2.83 -16.63 -10.21
CA MET A 193 -3.68 -17.41 -11.12
C MET A 193 -3.35 -17.06 -12.57
N LYS A 194 -2.82 -18.01 -13.32
CA LYS A 194 -2.31 -17.87 -14.71
C LYS A 194 -3.21 -17.13 -15.70
N ARG A 195 -4.46 -16.83 -15.37
CA ARG A 195 -5.45 -16.28 -16.32
C ARG A 195 -6.21 -15.05 -15.82
N TRP A 196 -6.32 -14.77 -14.51
CA TRP A 196 -7.30 -13.82 -14.00
C TRP A 196 -6.80 -12.86 -12.90
N GLY A 197 -5.51 -12.79 -12.67
CA GLY A 197 -4.96 -11.84 -11.68
C GLY A 197 -4.57 -12.47 -10.34
N HIS A 198 -4.45 -11.63 -9.33
CA HIS A 198 -4.02 -12.04 -8.00
C HIS A 198 -5.24 -12.31 -7.12
N ILE A 199 -5.26 -13.46 -6.46
CA ILE A 199 -6.24 -13.79 -5.41
C ILE A 199 -5.48 -14.00 -4.12
N GLY A 200 -5.97 -13.46 -3.02
CA GLY A 200 -5.31 -13.63 -1.74
C GLY A 200 -6.21 -13.37 -0.55
N LYS A 201 -5.59 -13.22 0.62
CA LYS A 201 -6.26 -12.97 1.90
C LYS A 201 -5.63 -11.77 2.59
N LEU A 202 -6.45 -11.06 3.36
CA LEU A 202 -5.95 -10.12 4.34
C LEU A 202 -5.46 -10.87 5.56
N LYS A 203 -4.22 -10.61 5.96
CA LYS A 203 -3.59 -11.14 7.17
C LYS A 203 -2.98 -10.02 8.00
N VAL A 204 -2.74 -10.30 9.26
CA VAL A 204 -2.05 -9.41 10.19
C VAL A 204 -0.94 -10.18 10.86
N THR A 205 0.24 -9.57 10.99
CA THR A 205 1.36 -10.11 11.76
C THR A 205 1.65 -9.23 12.97
N ASP A 206 1.97 -9.86 14.09
CA ASP A 206 2.49 -9.19 15.27
C ASP A 206 3.98 -8.89 15.08
N VAL A 207 4.38 -7.66 15.32
CA VAL A 207 5.76 -7.19 15.04
C VAL A 207 6.78 -7.79 16.01
N ALA A 208 6.41 -8.05 17.26
CA ALA A 208 7.33 -8.58 18.25
C ALA A 208 7.58 -10.07 18.08
N THR A 209 6.56 -10.83 17.65
CA THR A 209 6.61 -12.30 17.61
C THR A 209 6.68 -12.87 16.20
N GLY A 210 6.30 -12.08 15.17
CA GLY A 210 6.15 -12.56 13.80
C GLY A 210 4.93 -13.48 13.58
N ASN A 211 4.08 -13.68 14.60
CA ASN A 211 2.90 -14.51 14.49
C ASN A 211 1.89 -13.91 13.52
N VAL A 212 1.38 -14.74 12.61
CA VAL A 212 0.46 -14.33 11.55
C VAL A 212 -0.94 -14.86 11.81
N LYS A 213 -1.94 -13.97 11.75
CA LYS A 213 -3.37 -14.29 11.82
C LYS A 213 -4.03 -13.93 10.49
N SER A 214 -4.87 -14.82 9.95
CA SER A 214 -5.78 -14.49 8.84
C SER A 214 -6.94 -13.65 9.37
N VAL A 215 -7.21 -12.54 8.70
CA VAL A 215 -8.37 -11.67 9.00
C VAL A 215 -9.54 -12.10 8.12
N THR A 216 -9.31 -12.39 6.84
CA THR A 216 -10.35 -12.86 5.92
C THR A 216 -10.32 -14.38 5.79
N THR A 217 -11.50 -15.01 5.83
CA THR A 217 -11.67 -16.43 5.51
C THR A 217 -11.85 -16.65 4.01
N LYS A 218 -12.46 -15.70 3.32
CA LYS A 218 -12.66 -15.72 1.86
C LYS A 218 -11.45 -15.14 1.14
N ASN A 219 -11.23 -15.59 -0.08
CA ASN A 219 -10.25 -14.99 -0.96
C ASN A 219 -10.79 -13.64 -1.47
N LEU A 220 -9.89 -12.68 -1.57
CA LEU A 220 -10.11 -11.35 -2.14
C LEU A 220 -9.52 -11.33 -3.55
N PHE A 221 -10.14 -10.55 -4.45
CA PHE A 221 -9.69 -10.38 -5.84
C PHE A 221 -8.90 -9.07 -5.97
N VAL A 222 -7.59 -9.15 -6.21
CA VAL A 222 -6.71 -7.97 -6.35
C VAL A 222 -6.94 -6.93 -5.25
N PRO A 223 -6.79 -7.29 -3.97
CA PRO A 223 -7.08 -6.36 -2.89
C PRO A 223 -6.14 -5.16 -2.92
N SER A 224 -6.66 -3.99 -2.56
CA SER A 224 -5.84 -2.79 -2.36
C SER A 224 -4.98 -2.91 -1.09
N LYS A 225 -4.03 -1.97 -0.90
CA LYS A 225 -3.33 -1.83 0.37
C LYS A 225 -4.34 -1.60 1.50
N ALA A 226 -4.19 -2.34 2.59
CA ALA A 226 -5.00 -2.21 3.79
C ALA A 226 -4.83 -0.82 4.44
N SER A 227 -5.90 -0.27 4.99
CA SER A 227 -5.91 0.99 5.73
C SER A 227 -6.51 0.80 7.10
N TRP A 228 -5.74 1.07 8.14
CA TRP A 228 -6.16 0.97 9.53
C TRP A 228 -7.00 2.18 9.95
N SER A 229 -8.02 1.95 10.79
CA SER A 229 -8.64 3.03 11.57
C SER A 229 -7.65 3.58 12.59
N SER A 230 -7.84 4.83 13.03
CA SER A 230 -6.91 5.49 13.96
C SER A 230 -6.84 4.80 15.34
N ASP A 231 -7.90 4.11 15.76
CA ASP A 231 -7.95 3.33 16.99
C ASP A 231 -7.35 1.91 16.84
N GLY A 232 -6.92 1.53 15.62
CA GLY A 232 -6.30 0.24 15.31
C GLY A 232 -7.24 -0.97 15.37
N LYS A 233 -8.56 -0.77 15.50
CA LYS A 233 -9.52 -1.87 15.67
C LYS A 233 -10.11 -2.36 14.36
N THR A 234 -10.10 -1.52 13.33
CA THR A 234 -10.71 -1.83 12.02
C THR A 234 -9.75 -1.61 10.88
N ILE A 235 -9.93 -2.41 9.84
CA ILE A 235 -9.17 -2.29 8.59
C ILE A 235 -10.15 -2.11 7.44
N ALA A 236 -9.93 -1.08 6.62
CA ALA A 236 -10.62 -0.87 5.36
C ALA A 236 -9.74 -1.34 4.20
N LEU A 237 -10.32 -2.04 3.26
CA LEU A 237 -9.66 -2.43 2.01
C LEU A 237 -10.69 -2.46 0.87
N MET A 238 -10.18 -2.37 -0.35
CA MET A 238 -10.98 -2.51 -1.57
C MET A 238 -10.67 -3.87 -2.20
N ASP A 239 -11.72 -4.55 -2.64
CA ASP A 239 -11.69 -5.80 -3.38
C ASP A 239 -12.37 -5.58 -4.74
N LEU A 240 -11.85 -6.17 -5.83
CA LEU A 240 -12.34 -6.01 -7.20
C LEU A 240 -13.39 -7.04 -7.59
#